data_c78c84a98c9d0afe50b22745447afa92
#
_entry.id   c78c84a98c9d0afe50b22745447afa92
#
_cell.length_a   1.000
_cell.length_b   1.000
_cell.length_c   1.000
_cell.angle_alpha   90.00
_cell.angle_beta   90.00
_cell.angle_gamma   90.00
#
_symmetry.space_group_name_H-M   'P 1'
#
loop_
_entity.id
_entity.type
_entity.pdbx_description
1 polymer ?
#
loop_
_entity_poly.entity_id
_entity_poly.type
_entity_poly.pdbx_seq_one_letter_code
_entity_poly.pdbx_strand_id
1 'polypeptide(L)'
;TDLATARNAWSCGTSTAASVPCMFSHLGRDGFEARKANYESLIDVLHHAGLAVLWLDNQAGCKGVCERVSEVRTTALKDPVLCPGGECLDPIMLKDLDQRLAELPAEQRSRGTVVVMHQMGSHGPAYFKRSAAALKKFQPECTSTNLQECTQAQVVNAYDNSIVQTDQFLDSVINWLSAQSDKAQSAMIYVADHGESLGENNIYLHGLPYSIAPDVQK
;
A
#
# COMPACT_ATOMS: atom_id res chain seq x y z
N THR A 1 3.69 1.72 -22.64
CA THR A 1 3.96 1.90 -21.21
C THR A 1 5.37 1.38 -20.94
N ASP A 2 6.29 2.27 -20.54
CA ASP A 2 7.64 1.88 -20.20
C ASP A 2 7.64 1.44 -18.73
N LEU A 3 8.08 0.21 -18.47
CA LEU A 3 8.18 -0.36 -17.13
C LEU A 3 9.65 -0.38 -16.70
N ALA A 4 9.96 0.24 -15.57
CA ALA A 4 11.24 0.12 -14.90
C ALA A 4 11.06 -0.68 -13.60
N THR A 5 11.91 -1.67 -13.36
CA THR A 5 11.88 -2.49 -12.16
C THR A 5 13.20 -2.39 -11.40
N ALA A 6 13.13 -2.16 -10.09
CA ALA A 6 14.26 -2.26 -9.18
C ALA A 6 14.33 -3.68 -8.61
N ARG A 7 15.40 -4.43 -8.96
CA ARG A 7 15.58 -5.82 -8.51
C ARG A 7 16.28 -5.94 -7.15
N ASN A 8 16.92 -4.87 -6.70
CA ASN A 8 17.66 -4.78 -5.45
C ASN A 8 17.10 -3.60 -4.64
N ALA A 9 15.89 -3.77 -4.11
CA ALA A 9 15.26 -2.80 -3.22
C ALA A 9 15.03 -3.46 -1.86
N TRP A 10 15.41 -2.74 -0.80
CA TRP A 10 15.26 -3.18 0.57
C TRP A 10 14.30 -2.23 1.29
N SER A 11 13.41 -2.77 2.09
CA SER A 11 12.48 -1.94 2.87
C SER A 11 13.24 -1.12 3.93
N CYS A 12 12.66 0.00 4.29
CA CYS A 12 13.19 0.85 5.34
C CYS A 12 12.99 0.24 6.74
N GLY A 13 12.00 -0.63 6.88
CA GLY A 13 11.68 -1.35 8.10
C GLY A 13 10.88 -2.60 7.80
N THR A 14 10.64 -3.42 8.80
CA THR A 14 9.92 -4.70 8.70
C THR A 14 8.44 -4.58 9.11
N SER A 15 7.94 -3.37 9.25
CA SER A 15 6.53 -3.07 9.53
C SER A 15 6.14 -1.73 8.92
N THR A 16 4.87 -1.56 8.61
CA THR A 16 4.32 -0.32 8.05
C THR A 16 4.64 0.89 8.93
N ALA A 17 4.56 0.75 10.24
CA ALA A 17 4.85 1.84 11.18
C ALA A 17 6.30 2.33 11.12
N ALA A 18 7.25 1.44 10.84
CA ALA A 18 8.66 1.78 10.68
C ALA A 18 8.99 2.22 9.25
N SER A 19 8.45 1.51 8.26
CA SER A 19 8.84 1.67 6.86
C SER A 19 8.21 2.90 6.20
N VAL A 20 6.89 3.11 6.33
CA VAL A 20 6.20 4.20 5.62
C VAL A 20 6.77 5.58 5.95
N PRO A 21 6.96 6.00 7.22
CA PRO A 21 7.58 7.29 7.50
C PRO A 21 9.00 7.43 6.97
N CYS A 22 9.75 6.33 6.96
CA CYS A 22 11.10 6.31 6.44
C CYS A 22 11.15 6.41 4.92
N MET A 23 10.26 5.74 4.19
CA MET A 23 10.17 5.79 2.73
C MET A 23 9.93 7.21 2.21
N PHE A 24 9.17 8.01 2.94
CA PHE A 24 8.90 9.41 2.60
C PHE A 24 9.92 10.40 3.18
N SER A 25 10.99 9.92 3.82
CA SER A 25 12.06 10.75 4.37
C SER A 25 13.20 10.92 3.36
N HIS A 26 13.84 12.07 3.40
CA HIS A 26 15.05 12.37 2.63
C HIS A 26 16.33 11.76 3.22
N LEU A 27 16.24 11.17 4.42
CA LEU A 27 17.43 10.73 5.17
C LEU A 27 17.94 9.34 4.78
N GLY A 28 17.14 8.56 4.06
CA GLY A 28 17.37 7.13 3.92
C GLY A 28 17.26 6.40 5.27
N ARG A 29 17.40 5.06 5.26
CA ARG A 29 17.14 4.25 6.44
C ARG A 29 18.01 4.62 7.64
N ASP A 30 19.34 4.59 7.47
CA ASP A 30 20.28 4.79 8.61
C ASP A 30 20.16 6.20 9.22
N GLY A 31 20.01 7.21 8.36
CA GLY A 31 19.79 8.58 8.80
C GLY A 31 18.42 8.76 9.47
N PHE A 32 17.39 8.06 8.99
CA PHE A 32 16.07 8.09 9.59
C PHE A 32 16.05 7.44 10.98
N GLU A 33 16.71 6.30 11.15
CA GLU A 33 16.84 5.62 12.45
C GLU A 33 17.63 6.48 13.45
N ALA A 34 18.70 7.13 13.00
CA ALA A 34 19.58 7.94 13.85
C ALA A 34 19.08 9.38 14.11
N ARG A 35 17.94 9.77 13.52
CA ARG A 35 17.42 11.14 13.61
C ARG A 35 17.11 11.56 15.04
N LYS A 36 17.45 12.80 15.39
CA LYS A 36 17.16 13.40 16.69
C LYS A 36 15.96 14.35 16.68
N ALA A 37 15.38 14.58 15.51
CA ALA A 37 14.23 15.45 15.30
C ALA A 37 13.31 14.86 14.26
N ASN A 38 12.05 15.31 14.24
CA ASN A 38 11.14 15.01 13.15
C ASN A 38 11.35 16.03 12.02
N TYR A 39 11.38 15.53 10.80
CA TYR A 39 11.51 16.33 9.58
C TYR A 39 10.23 16.20 8.77
N GLU A 40 9.99 17.18 7.93
CA GLU A 40 8.95 17.12 6.91
C GLU A 40 9.20 15.96 5.96
N SER A 41 8.12 15.31 5.54
CA SER A 41 8.14 14.22 4.59
C SER A 41 8.16 14.74 3.15
N LEU A 42 8.44 13.87 2.19
CA LEU A 42 8.28 14.20 0.77
C LEU A 42 6.87 14.72 0.46
N ILE A 43 5.84 14.19 1.14
CA ILE A 43 4.45 14.62 0.96
C ILE A 43 4.27 16.08 1.35
N ASP A 44 4.89 16.51 2.45
CA ASP A 44 4.87 17.91 2.88
C ASP A 44 5.58 18.84 1.88
N VAL A 45 6.74 18.39 1.40
CA VAL A 45 7.52 19.14 0.38
C VAL A 45 6.71 19.35 -0.90
N LEU A 46 6.04 18.29 -1.38
CA LEU A 46 5.19 18.37 -2.57
C LEU A 46 4.00 19.33 -2.36
N HIS A 47 3.38 19.26 -1.17
CA HIS A 47 2.29 20.17 -0.80
C HIS A 47 2.77 21.63 -0.72
N HIS A 48 3.92 21.89 -0.09
CA HIS A 48 4.52 23.23 -0.03
C HIS A 48 4.97 23.75 -1.40
N ALA A 49 5.32 22.86 -2.32
CA ALA A 49 5.59 23.23 -3.72
C ALA A 49 4.31 23.61 -4.48
N GLY A 50 3.15 23.52 -3.84
CA GLY A 50 1.86 23.94 -4.40
C GLY A 50 1.16 22.88 -5.24
N LEU A 51 1.55 21.60 -5.15
CA LEU A 51 0.82 20.52 -5.79
C LEU A 51 -0.42 20.12 -4.96
N ALA A 52 -1.44 19.65 -5.65
CA ALA A 52 -2.56 18.98 -5.01
C ALA A 52 -2.12 17.59 -4.54
N VAL A 53 -2.27 17.28 -3.26
CA VAL A 53 -1.88 16.01 -2.69
C VAL A 53 -3.09 15.34 -2.03
N LEU A 54 -3.34 14.08 -2.40
CA LEU A 54 -4.39 13.24 -1.85
C LEU A 54 -3.80 11.92 -1.34
N TRP A 55 -4.02 11.62 -0.07
CA TRP A 55 -3.72 10.33 0.53
C TRP A 55 -5.01 9.51 0.64
N LEU A 56 -5.05 8.36 -0.02
CA LEU A 56 -6.11 7.36 0.12
C LEU A 56 -5.61 6.23 1.01
N ASP A 57 -6.25 6.04 2.16
CA ASP A 57 -5.83 5.04 3.14
C ASP A 57 -6.84 3.89 3.22
N ASN A 58 -6.44 2.72 2.75
CA ASN A 58 -7.18 1.47 2.93
C ASN A 58 -6.54 0.56 3.99
N GLN A 59 -5.65 1.11 4.79
CA GLN A 59 -4.89 0.43 5.84
C GLN A 59 -5.20 1.07 7.22
N ALA A 60 -4.29 1.06 8.15
CA ALA A 60 -4.46 1.57 9.51
C ALA A 60 -3.84 2.98 9.69
N GLY A 61 -4.07 3.89 8.74
CA GLY A 61 -3.60 5.27 8.76
C GLY A 61 -2.19 5.46 8.21
N CYS A 62 -1.84 6.70 7.87
CA CYS A 62 -0.62 7.08 7.17
C CYS A 62 0.64 7.20 8.05
N LYS A 63 0.59 6.78 9.28
CA LYS A 63 1.74 6.80 10.23
C LYS A 63 2.40 8.18 10.39
N GLY A 64 1.60 9.24 10.33
CA GLY A 64 2.05 10.63 10.47
C GLY A 64 2.44 11.33 9.16
N VAL A 65 2.53 10.60 8.04
CA VAL A 65 3.02 11.15 6.77
C VAL A 65 2.01 12.09 6.10
N CYS A 66 0.71 11.85 6.26
CA CYS A 66 -0.36 12.59 5.58
C CYS A 66 -1.06 13.65 6.44
N GLU A 67 -0.57 13.95 7.64
CA GLU A 67 -1.29 14.83 8.61
C GLU A 67 -1.57 16.24 8.09
N ARG A 68 -0.82 16.70 7.09
CA ARG A 68 -0.89 18.07 6.55
C ARG A 68 -1.44 18.14 5.12
N VAL A 69 -1.98 17.03 4.61
CA VAL A 69 -2.57 16.95 3.28
C VAL A 69 -3.98 16.36 3.34
N SER A 70 -4.70 16.37 2.22
CA SER A 70 -6.03 15.76 2.14
C SER A 70 -5.93 14.25 2.30
N GLU A 71 -6.64 13.70 3.29
CA GLU A 71 -6.73 12.26 3.56
C GLU A 71 -8.17 11.77 3.37
N VAL A 72 -8.32 10.60 2.75
CA VAL A 72 -9.56 9.85 2.71
C VAL A 72 -9.31 8.44 3.23
N ARG A 73 -9.95 8.08 4.33
CA ARG A 73 -9.94 6.72 4.88
C ARG A 73 -11.02 5.89 4.23
N THR A 74 -10.64 5.03 3.31
CA THR A 74 -11.56 4.21 2.54
C THR A 74 -12.20 3.11 3.39
N THR A 75 -11.56 2.72 4.50
CA THR A 75 -12.10 1.78 5.49
C THR A 75 -13.42 2.27 6.14
N ALA A 76 -13.67 3.58 6.11
CA ALA A 76 -14.93 4.15 6.60
C ALA A 76 -16.07 4.08 5.57
N LEU A 77 -15.80 3.70 4.32
CA LEU A 77 -16.79 3.60 3.26
C LEU A 77 -17.62 2.33 3.43
N LYS A 78 -18.92 2.45 3.15
CA LYS A 78 -19.83 1.32 3.14
C LYS A 78 -20.05 0.90 1.68
N ASP A 79 -19.44 -0.20 1.30
CA ASP A 79 -19.67 -0.83 0.01
C ASP A 79 -19.88 -2.33 0.22
N PRO A 80 -21.04 -2.89 -0.14
CA PRO A 80 -21.35 -4.28 0.14
C PRO A 80 -20.50 -5.27 -0.69
N VAL A 81 -19.94 -4.82 -1.80
CA VAL A 81 -19.15 -5.66 -2.70
C VAL A 81 -17.65 -5.55 -2.37
N LEU A 82 -17.17 -4.32 -2.21
CA LEU A 82 -15.74 -4.06 -1.98
C LEU A 82 -15.35 -4.13 -0.51
N CYS A 83 -16.30 -4.06 0.42
CA CYS A 83 -16.04 -4.09 1.87
C CYS A 83 -16.78 -5.26 2.57
N PRO A 84 -16.58 -6.52 2.16
CA PRO A 84 -17.19 -7.65 2.81
C PRO A 84 -16.65 -7.82 4.23
N GLY A 85 -17.55 -7.83 5.24
CA GLY A 85 -17.15 -8.06 6.64
C GLY A 85 -16.44 -6.88 7.32
N GLY A 86 -16.56 -5.65 6.78
CA GLY A 86 -16.07 -4.42 7.40
C GLY A 86 -14.63 -4.04 7.03
N GLU A 87 -13.91 -4.90 6.31
CA GLU A 87 -12.61 -4.59 5.69
C GLU A 87 -12.80 -4.46 4.18
N CYS A 88 -12.20 -3.44 3.57
CA CYS A 88 -12.36 -3.20 2.15
C CYS A 88 -11.20 -3.76 1.33
N LEU A 89 -11.50 -4.29 0.15
CA LEU A 89 -10.52 -4.61 -0.87
C LEU A 89 -9.96 -3.32 -1.49
N ASP A 90 -8.72 -3.33 -1.92
CA ASP A 90 -8.01 -2.13 -2.41
C ASP A 90 -8.67 -1.41 -3.60
N PRO A 91 -9.45 -2.06 -4.50
CA PRO A 91 -10.23 -1.35 -5.52
C PRO A 91 -11.18 -0.27 -4.99
N ILE A 92 -11.50 -0.27 -3.69
CA ILE A 92 -12.28 0.80 -3.04
C ILE A 92 -11.63 2.18 -3.19
N MET A 93 -10.31 2.24 -3.34
CA MET A 93 -9.58 3.49 -3.52
C MET A 93 -9.85 4.15 -4.87
N LEU A 94 -10.27 3.38 -5.87
CA LEU A 94 -10.68 3.93 -7.18
C LEU A 94 -12.12 4.42 -7.20
N LYS A 95 -12.93 4.03 -6.19
CA LYS A 95 -14.32 4.46 -6.12
C LYS A 95 -14.38 5.98 -5.94
N ASP A 96 -15.11 6.64 -6.80
CA ASP A 96 -15.31 8.10 -6.82
C ASP A 96 -13.99 8.92 -6.85
N LEU A 97 -12.91 8.33 -7.37
CA LEU A 97 -11.59 8.96 -7.40
C LEU A 97 -11.61 10.29 -8.16
N ASP A 98 -12.24 10.35 -9.33
CA ASP A 98 -12.32 11.59 -10.13
C ASP A 98 -13.05 12.71 -9.38
N GLN A 99 -14.11 12.38 -8.65
CA GLN A 99 -14.82 13.34 -7.81
C GLN A 99 -13.93 13.86 -6.68
N ARG A 100 -13.23 12.97 -5.97
CA ARG A 100 -12.31 13.34 -4.89
C ARG A 100 -11.18 14.24 -5.38
N LEU A 101 -10.66 13.95 -6.56
CA LEU A 101 -9.64 14.79 -7.19
C LEU A 101 -10.23 16.18 -7.56
N ALA A 102 -11.47 16.24 -8.02
CA ALA A 102 -12.14 17.50 -8.35
C ALA A 102 -12.38 18.38 -7.14
N GLU A 103 -12.49 17.82 -5.94
CA GLU A 103 -12.66 18.51 -4.66
C GLU A 103 -11.37 19.19 -4.16
N LEU A 104 -10.19 18.78 -4.66
CA LEU A 104 -8.92 19.42 -4.32
C LEU A 104 -8.84 20.84 -4.91
N PRO A 105 -8.08 21.77 -4.27
CA PRO A 105 -7.95 23.15 -4.74
C PRO A 105 -7.54 23.24 -6.20
N ALA A 106 -8.30 23.94 -7.03
CA ALA A 106 -8.10 24.03 -8.49
C ALA A 106 -6.72 24.61 -8.86
N GLU A 107 -6.24 25.59 -8.09
CA GLU A 107 -4.91 26.18 -8.28
C GLU A 107 -3.80 25.16 -8.10
N GLN A 108 -3.88 24.32 -7.05
CA GLN A 108 -2.91 23.26 -6.80
C GLN A 108 -2.97 22.19 -7.89
N ARG A 109 -4.19 21.75 -8.29
CA ARG A 109 -4.37 20.78 -9.38
C ARG A 109 -3.79 21.26 -10.71
N SER A 110 -3.83 22.55 -10.99
CA SER A 110 -3.26 23.11 -12.23
C SER A 110 -1.72 23.01 -12.29
N ARG A 111 -1.06 22.89 -11.13
CA ARG A 111 0.39 22.69 -11.02
C ARG A 111 0.78 21.22 -11.07
N GLY A 112 -0.15 20.33 -10.72
CA GLY A 112 0.03 18.89 -10.71
C GLY A 112 -0.68 18.25 -9.52
N THR A 113 -0.93 16.95 -9.63
CA THR A 113 -1.62 16.18 -8.59
C THR A 113 -0.80 14.95 -8.22
N VAL A 114 -0.66 14.71 -6.93
CA VAL A 114 -0.04 13.52 -6.35
C VAL A 114 -1.09 12.73 -5.59
N VAL A 115 -1.27 11.47 -5.95
CA VAL A 115 -2.17 10.54 -5.25
C VAL A 115 -1.34 9.44 -4.63
N VAL A 116 -1.42 9.28 -3.33
CA VAL A 116 -0.87 8.13 -2.63
C VAL A 116 -1.99 7.16 -2.31
N MET A 117 -1.85 5.92 -2.76
CA MET A 117 -2.79 4.85 -2.51
C MET A 117 -2.16 3.84 -1.54
N HIS A 118 -2.45 4.01 -0.25
CA HIS A 118 -1.94 3.15 0.81
C HIS A 118 -2.83 1.91 0.93
N GLN A 119 -2.38 0.82 0.31
CA GLN A 119 -3.12 -0.42 0.20
C GLN A 119 -3.15 -1.20 1.51
N MET A 120 -4.20 -2.00 1.71
CA MET A 120 -4.17 -3.12 2.64
C MET A 120 -3.24 -4.23 2.09
N GLY A 121 -3.23 -4.40 0.79
CA GLY A 121 -2.35 -5.34 0.10
C GLY A 121 -2.46 -6.77 0.63
N SER A 122 -1.30 -7.38 0.84
CA SER A 122 -1.19 -8.75 1.35
C SER A 122 -1.03 -8.83 2.87
N HIS A 123 -1.59 -7.87 3.62
CA HIS A 123 -1.43 -7.79 5.08
C HIS A 123 -2.07 -8.98 5.81
N GLY A 124 -1.26 -9.70 6.59
CA GLY A 124 -1.68 -10.82 7.42
C GLY A 124 -2.35 -10.43 8.75
N PRO A 125 -2.75 -11.42 9.55
CA PRO A 125 -2.76 -12.86 9.25
C PRO A 125 -3.93 -13.31 8.37
N ALA A 126 -4.92 -12.46 8.09
CA ALA A 126 -6.14 -12.80 7.38
C ALA A 126 -5.98 -12.70 5.86
N TYR A 127 -4.94 -13.30 5.26
CA TYR A 127 -4.65 -13.23 3.82
C TYR A 127 -5.86 -13.60 2.95
N PHE A 128 -6.66 -14.58 3.38
CA PHE A 128 -7.88 -15.03 2.67
C PHE A 128 -8.93 -13.93 2.49
N LYS A 129 -8.85 -12.84 3.26
CA LYS A 129 -9.73 -11.68 3.13
C LYS A 129 -9.20 -10.64 2.14
N ARG A 130 -7.97 -10.77 1.66
CA ARG A 130 -7.28 -9.78 0.82
C ARG A 130 -7.55 -9.96 -0.68
N SER A 131 -8.39 -10.94 -1.05
CA SER A 131 -8.75 -11.22 -2.44
C SER A 131 -10.23 -11.50 -2.60
N ALA A 132 -10.80 -10.99 -3.69
CA ALA A 132 -12.17 -11.32 -4.08
C ALA A 132 -12.27 -12.81 -4.47
N ALA A 133 -13.42 -13.42 -4.22
CA ALA A 133 -13.63 -14.84 -4.50
C ALA A 133 -13.31 -15.23 -5.96
N ALA A 134 -13.62 -14.34 -6.91
CA ALA A 134 -13.36 -14.58 -8.34
C ALA A 134 -11.86 -14.59 -8.71
N LEU A 135 -10.99 -14.07 -7.84
CA LEU A 135 -9.53 -13.97 -8.07
C LEU A 135 -8.74 -15.05 -7.33
N LYS A 136 -9.39 -15.90 -6.55
CA LYS A 136 -8.76 -16.99 -5.79
C LYS A 136 -8.37 -18.13 -6.71
N LYS A 137 -7.18 -18.07 -7.27
CA LYS A 137 -6.63 -19.07 -8.21
C LYS A 137 -5.94 -20.23 -7.49
N PHE A 138 -5.38 -20.00 -6.30
CA PHE A 138 -4.57 -20.96 -5.58
C PHE A 138 -5.40 -21.61 -4.46
N GLN A 139 -5.56 -22.93 -4.51
CA GLN A 139 -6.40 -23.71 -3.61
C GLN A 139 -5.75 -25.05 -3.22
N PRO A 140 -6.03 -25.59 -2.03
CA PRO A 140 -6.81 -24.96 -0.94
C PRO A 140 -6.03 -23.81 -0.29
N GLU A 141 -6.74 -22.75 0.12
CA GLU A 141 -6.14 -21.63 0.86
C GLU A 141 -6.36 -21.77 2.37
N CYS A 142 -5.50 -21.12 3.17
CA CYS A 142 -5.72 -20.96 4.60
C CYS A 142 -6.83 -19.93 4.84
N THR A 143 -7.88 -20.33 5.57
CA THR A 143 -9.01 -19.48 5.94
C THR A 143 -9.05 -19.13 7.43
N SER A 144 -7.99 -19.44 8.18
CA SER A 144 -7.81 -19.11 9.59
C SER A 144 -6.87 -17.90 9.77
N THR A 145 -7.11 -17.12 10.82
CA THR A 145 -6.16 -16.10 11.29
C THR A 145 -5.07 -16.69 12.19
N ASN A 146 -5.27 -17.91 12.70
CA ASN A 146 -4.21 -18.69 13.34
C ASN A 146 -3.50 -19.52 12.26
N LEU A 147 -2.43 -18.96 11.70
CA LEU A 147 -1.70 -19.55 10.57
C LEU A 147 -1.12 -20.93 10.89
N GLN A 148 -0.90 -21.26 12.17
CA GLN A 148 -0.40 -22.57 12.59
C GLN A 148 -1.44 -23.70 12.45
N GLU A 149 -2.72 -23.39 12.26
CA GLU A 149 -3.77 -24.36 11.97
C GLU A 149 -3.77 -24.78 10.49
N CYS A 150 -3.03 -24.10 9.65
CA CYS A 150 -2.92 -24.37 8.23
C CYS A 150 -1.56 -24.98 7.88
N THR A 151 -1.49 -25.74 6.80
CA THR A 151 -0.21 -26.11 6.21
C THR A 151 0.46 -24.86 5.60
N GLN A 152 1.78 -24.85 5.52
CA GLN A 152 2.51 -23.76 4.87
C GLN A 152 2.02 -23.52 3.44
N ALA A 153 1.75 -24.59 2.67
CA ALA A 153 1.21 -24.46 1.32
C ALA A 153 -0.14 -23.72 1.27
N GLN A 154 -1.01 -23.94 2.26
CA GLN A 154 -2.30 -23.22 2.34
C GLN A 154 -2.08 -21.73 2.69
N VAL A 155 -1.11 -21.42 3.55
CA VAL A 155 -0.75 -20.02 3.87
C VAL A 155 -0.22 -19.32 2.62
N VAL A 156 0.71 -19.95 1.89
CA VAL A 156 1.24 -19.44 0.62
C VAL A 156 0.12 -19.23 -0.39
N ASN A 157 -0.78 -20.19 -0.57
CA ASN A 157 -1.92 -20.07 -1.50
C ASN A 157 -2.80 -18.84 -1.16
N ALA A 158 -3.08 -18.61 0.13
CA ALA A 158 -3.87 -17.44 0.55
C ALA A 158 -3.13 -16.13 0.27
N TYR A 159 -1.82 -16.09 0.51
CA TYR A 159 -0.95 -14.96 0.20
C TYR A 159 -0.88 -14.71 -1.31
N ASP A 160 -0.65 -15.74 -2.12
CA ASP A 160 -0.57 -15.63 -3.59
C ASP A 160 -1.89 -15.13 -4.19
N ASN A 161 -3.04 -15.54 -3.64
CA ASN A 161 -4.34 -14.99 -4.04
C ASN A 161 -4.42 -13.49 -3.76
N SER A 162 -3.82 -12.99 -2.68
CA SER A 162 -3.75 -11.55 -2.39
C SER A 162 -2.85 -10.80 -3.37
N ILE A 163 -1.77 -11.44 -3.85
CA ILE A 163 -0.91 -10.88 -4.91
C ILE A 163 -1.69 -10.75 -6.23
N VAL A 164 -2.51 -11.76 -6.59
CA VAL A 164 -3.40 -11.66 -7.77
C VAL A 164 -4.37 -10.49 -7.65
N GLN A 165 -4.90 -10.23 -6.44
CA GLN A 165 -5.77 -9.07 -6.20
C GLN A 165 -5.01 -7.75 -6.36
N THR A 166 -3.79 -7.67 -5.84
CA THR A 166 -2.93 -6.49 -5.99
C THR A 166 -2.61 -6.23 -7.47
N ASP A 167 -2.23 -7.26 -8.22
CA ASP A 167 -1.94 -7.16 -9.65
C ASP A 167 -3.14 -6.60 -10.42
N GLN A 168 -4.35 -7.12 -10.17
CA GLN A 168 -5.56 -6.59 -10.79
C GLN A 168 -5.88 -5.14 -10.37
N PHE A 169 -5.61 -4.79 -9.12
CA PHE A 169 -5.79 -3.41 -8.68
C PHE A 169 -4.82 -2.47 -9.40
N LEU A 170 -3.55 -2.84 -9.53
CA LEU A 170 -2.55 -2.06 -10.27
C LEU A 170 -2.91 -1.92 -11.75
N ASP A 171 -3.40 -2.97 -12.40
CA ASP A 171 -3.94 -2.90 -13.76
C ASP A 171 -5.07 -1.88 -13.87
N SER A 172 -5.98 -1.88 -12.90
CA SER A 172 -7.08 -0.91 -12.86
C SER A 172 -6.59 0.54 -12.70
N VAL A 173 -5.55 0.76 -11.88
CA VAL A 173 -4.91 2.09 -11.72
C VAL A 173 -4.22 2.51 -13.01
N ILE A 174 -3.50 1.61 -13.68
CA ILE A 174 -2.83 1.87 -14.96
C ILE A 174 -3.86 2.25 -16.03
N ASN A 175 -4.97 1.53 -16.10
CA ASN A 175 -6.05 1.81 -17.05
C ASN A 175 -6.70 3.18 -16.75
N TRP A 176 -6.92 3.50 -15.48
CA TRP A 176 -7.43 4.81 -15.08
C TRP A 176 -6.45 5.94 -15.47
N LEU A 177 -5.15 5.78 -15.20
CA LEU A 177 -4.12 6.76 -15.61
C LEU A 177 -4.06 6.91 -17.14
N SER A 178 -4.15 5.80 -17.87
CA SER A 178 -4.14 5.83 -19.34
C SER A 178 -5.34 6.59 -19.89
N ALA A 179 -6.50 6.49 -19.26
CA ALA A 179 -7.70 7.26 -19.63
C ALA A 179 -7.57 8.78 -19.33
N GLN A 180 -6.59 9.20 -18.54
CA GLN A 180 -6.30 10.62 -18.29
C GLN A 180 -5.22 11.20 -19.23
N SER A 181 -4.68 10.41 -20.17
CA SER A 181 -3.52 10.79 -21.02
C SER A 181 -3.74 12.06 -21.84
N ASP A 182 -4.98 12.36 -22.23
CA ASP A 182 -5.33 13.58 -22.96
C ASP A 182 -5.33 14.83 -22.06
N LYS A 183 -5.36 14.67 -20.73
CA LYS A 183 -5.44 15.74 -19.75
C LYS A 183 -4.10 16.03 -19.07
N ALA A 184 -3.30 15.01 -18.83
CA ALA A 184 -2.05 15.13 -18.11
C ALA A 184 -1.05 14.01 -18.47
N GLN A 185 0.24 14.33 -18.39
CA GLN A 185 1.27 13.30 -18.34
C GLN A 185 1.27 12.70 -16.93
N SER A 186 1.27 11.39 -16.84
CA SER A 186 1.21 10.67 -15.57
C SER A 186 2.32 9.63 -15.44
N ALA A 187 2.73 9.38 -14.22
CA ALA A 187 3.63 8.28 -13.86
C ALA A 187 3.07 7.58 -12.62
N MET A 188 3.35 6.28 -12.49
CA MET A 188 2.99 5.47 -11.34
C MET A 188 4.26 4.85 -10.75
N ILE A 189 4.37 4.86 -9.44
CA ILE A 189 5.38 4.12 -8.68
C ILE A 189 4.63 3.15 -7.77
N TYR A 190 4.96 1.88 -7.85
CA TYR A 190 4.50 0.87 -6.91
C TYR A 190 5.68 0.35 -6.10
N VAL A 191 5.50 0.23 -4.79
CA VAL A 191 6.51 -0.29 -3.86
C VAL A 191 5.81 -0.95 -2.67
N ALA A 192 6.30 -2.13 -2.26
CA ALA A 192 5.92 -2.71 -0.98
C ALA A 192 6.68 -1.99 0.14
N ASP A 193 6.01 -1.74 1.26
CA ASP A 193 6.63 -1.09 2.42
C ASP A 193 7.54 -2.05 3.20
N HIS A 194 7.24 -3.33 3.21
CA HIS A 194 8.07 -4.42 3.76
C HIS A 194 7.68 -5.76 3.13
N GLY A 195 8.45 -6.78 3.42
CA GLY A 195 8.14 -8.15 3.04
C GLY A 195 7.39 -8.92 4.15
N GLU A 196 7.19 -10.23 3.94
CA GLU A 196 6.34 -11.06 4.78
C GLU A 196 6.91 -12.47 4.91
N SER A 197 6.90 -13.04 6.13
CA SER A 197 7.24 -14.44 6.38
C SER A 197 6.00 -15.31 6.35
N LEU A 198 6.04 -16.41 5.58
CA LEU A 198 4.92 -17.31 5.35
C LEU A 198 5.11 -18.70 5.96
N GLY A 199 5.91 -18.79 7.02
CA GLY A 199 6.20 -20.05 7.75
C GLY A 199 7.61 -20.56 7.55
N GLU A 200 8.49 -19.83 6.87
CA GLU A 200 9.92 -20.17 6.77
C GLU A 200 10.55 -20.23 8.16
N ASN A 201 11.20 -21.32 8.49
CA ASN A 201 11.75 -21.56 9.82
C ASN A 201 10.71 -21.38 10.96
N ASN A 202 9.43 -21.66 10.69
CA ASN A 202 8.32 -21.46 11.61
C ASN A 202 8.12 -19.97 12.02
N ILE A 203 8.55 -19.03 11.18
CA ILE A 203 8.35 -17.59 11.35
C ILE A 203 7.21 -17.19 10.41
N TYR A 204 6.25 -16.44 10.96
CA TYR A 204 5.08 -15.92 10.23
C TYR A 204 4.99 -14.41 10.41
N LEU A 205 4.31 -13.74 9.46
CA LEU A 205 4.06 -12.31 9.49
C LEU A 205 5.35 -11.47 9.36
N HIS A 206 5.34 -10.29 9.92
CA HIS A 206 6.38 -9.27 9.80
C HIS A 206 6.64 -8.58 11.14
N GLY A 207 7.53 -7.58 11.17
CA GLY A 207 7.74 -6.72 12.34
C GLY A 207 8.84 -7.20 13.28
N LEU A 208 9.65 -8.18 12.91
CA LEU A 208 10.86 -8.50 13.67
C LEU A 208 11.85 -7.32 13.60
N PRO A 209 12.65 -7.09 14.66
CA PRO A 209 13.73 -6.10 14.60
C PRO A 209 14.60 -6.31 13.35
N TYR A 210 14.87 -5.25 12.59
CA TYR A 210 15.51 -5.35 11.27
C TYR A 210 16.82 -6.13 11.28
N SER A 211 17.61 -6.02 12.38
CA SER A 211 18.90 -6.71 12.54
C SER A 211 18.80 -8.24 12.59
N ILE A 212 17.66 -8.77 13.01
CA ILE A 212 17.42 -10.22 13.16
C ILE A 212 16.31 -10.74 12.24
N ALA A 213 15.62 -9.86 11.54
CA ALA A 213 14.55 -10.24 10.62
C ALA A 213 15.12 -11.06 9.45
N PRO A 214 14.40 -12.10 8.99
CA PRO A 214 14.72 -12.77 7.73
C PRO A 214 14.70 -11.80 6.56
N ASP A 215 15.47 -12.07 5.51
CA ASP A 215 15.52 -11.20 4.32
C ASP A 215 14.16 -11.07 3.62
N VAL A 216 13.29 -12.09 3.75
CA VAL A 216 11.91 -12.05 3.23
C VAL A 216 11.01 -11.00 3.90
N GLN A 217 11.44 -10.39 5.02
CA GLN A 217 10.71 -9.29 5.68
C GLN A 217 11.30 -7.90 5.35
N LYS A 218 12.42 -7.85 4.61
CA LYS A 218 13.19 -6.61 4.37
C LYS A 218 12.96 -6.02 2.95
#